data_5fd1a7c446583b612f7f6352dd8dcb5e
#
_entry.id   5fd1a7c446583b612f7f6352dd8dcb5e
#
_cell.length_a   1.000
_cell.length_b   1.000
_cell.length_c   1.000
_cell.angle_alpha   90.00
_cell.angle_beta   90.00
_cell.angle_gamma   90.00
#
_symmetry.space_group_name_H-M   'P 1'
#
loop_
_entity.id
_entity.type
_entity.pdbx_description
1 polymer ?
#
loop_
_entity_poly.entity_id
_entity_poly.type
_entity_poly.pdbx_seq_one_letter_code
_entity_poly.pdbx_strand_id
1 'polypeptide(L)'
;MRFIHLADVHLGAVPDRGCPWSSRREEEIWETFRRVIAGIRENPVDLLFIAGDLFHRQPLLRELKEVNNLFSTIPDTRVYLMAGNHDYIKADSFYRDFQWEKNVTFFKNEQLTCVKDEKLDIYVYGLSYEHQEIENPLYDSIPVSYTHLTLPTILR
;
A
#
# COMPACT_ATOMS: atom_id res chain seq x y z
N MET A 1 7.60 12.40 14.42
CA MET A 1 7.02 11.39 13.51
C MET A 1 7.72 11.48 12.17
N ARG A 2 8.23 10.36 11.65
CA ARG A 2 8.81 10.24 10.31
C ARG A 2 7.99 9.21 9.53
N PHE A 3 7.76 9.45 8.25
CA PHE A 3 7.02 8.51 7.41
C PHE A 3 7.58 8.44 6.00
N ILE A 4 7.29 7.34 5.33
CA ILE A 4 7.49 7.12 3.90
C ILE A 4 6.12 6.92 3.26
N HIS A 5 5.91 7.51 2.10
CA HIS A 5 4.72 7.33 1.30
C HIS A 5 5.10 6.79 -0.07
N LEU A 6 4.51 5.67 -0.45
CA LEU A 6 4.65 5.03 -1.74
C LEU A 6 3.29 4.96 -2.42
N ALA A 7 3.27 5.07 -3.73
CA ALA A 7 2.12 4.81 -4.59
C ALA A 7 2.64 4.25 -5.92
N ASP A 8 1.79 3.55 -6.67
CA ASP A 8 2.10 3.10 -8.02
C ASP A 8 3.42 2.31 -8.13
N VAL A 9 3.64 1.39 -7.19
CA VAL A 9 4.86 0.56 -7.16
C VAL A 9 4.88 -0.44 -8.31
N HIS A 10 3.71 -0.98 -8.65
CA HIS A 10 3.49 -1.90 -9.76
C HIS A 10 4.41 -3.12 -9.77
N LEU A 11 4.55 -3.81 -8.63
CA LEU A 11 5.27 -5.08 -8.55
C LEU A 11 4.71 -6.08 -9.58
N GLY A 12 5.60 -6.73 -10.33
CA GLY A 12 5.22 -7.64 -11.41
C GLY A 12 4.87 -6.94 -12.74
N ALA A 13 5.07 -5.64 -12.86
CA ALA A 13 5.03 -4.96 -14.15
C ALA A 13 6.21 -5.42 -15.03
N VAL A 14 5.95 -5.61 -16.31
CA VAL A 14 6.97 -5.92 -17.33
C VAL A 14 7.02 -4.76 -18.32
N PRO A 15 7.71 -3.67 -17.98
CA PRO A 15 7.89 -2.56 -18.89
C PRO A 15 8.64 -3.00 -20.17
N ASP A 16 8.45 -2.25 -21.25
CA ASP A 16 9.15 -2.47 -22.52
C ASP A 16 8.96 -3.89 -23.09
N ARG A 17 7.74 -4.45 -22.99
CA ARG A 17 7.44 -5.79 -23.53
C ARG A 17 7.91 -5.93 -24.97
N GLY A 18 8.63 -7.01 -25.26
CA GLY A 18 9.22 -7.29 -26.56
C GLY A 18 10.65 -6.78 -26.73
N CYS A 19 11.18 -6.04 -25.76
CA CYS A 19 12.59 -5.69 -25.72
C CYS A 19 13.43 -6.74 -24.98
N PRO A 20 14.69 -6.96 -25.35
CA PRO A 20 15.56 -7.96 -24.70
C PRO A 20 15.78 -7.75 -23.21
N TRP A 21 15.57 -6.53 -22.71
CA TRP A 21 15.76 -6.15 -21.30
C TRP A 21 14.48 -6.17 -20.46
N SER A 22 13.32 -6.47 -21.06
CA SER A 22 12.02 -6.37 -20.36
C SER A 22 11.92 -7.24 -19.08
N SER A 23 12.45 -8.46 -19.10
CA SER A 23 12.48 -9.35 -17.93
C SER A 23 13.36 -8.78 -16.79
N ARG A 24 14.45 -8.10 -17.14
CA ARG A 24 15.32 -7.43 -16.17
C ARG A 24 14.60 -6.25 -15.51
N ARG A 25 13.77 -5.51 -16.25
CA ARG A 25 12.97 -4.38 -15.71
C ARG A 25 11.98 -4.83 -14.64
N GLU A 26 11.37 -5.99 -14.82
CA GLU A 26 10.48 -6.57 -13.80
C GLU A 26 11.25 -6.79 -12.47
N GLU A 27 12.43 -7.42 -12.53
CA GLU A 27 13.24 -7.67 -11.34
C GLU A 27 13.76 -6.37 -10.70
N GLU A 28 14.12 -5.37 -11.49
CA GLU A 28 14.58 -4.06 -10.99
C GLU A 28 13.51 -3.35 -10.14
N ILE A 29 12.21 -3.52 -10.47
CA ILE A 29 11.10 -2.98 -9.66
C ILE A 29 11.07 -3.68 -8.30
N TRP A 30 11.12 -5.03 -8.28
CA TRP A 30 11.18 -5.80 -7.05
C TRP A 30 12.41 -5.47 -6.20
N GLU A 31 13.58 -5.38 -6.80
CA GLU A 31 14.82 -4.98 -6.11
C GLU A 31 14.72 -3.58 -5.51
N THR A 32 14.08 -2.66 -6.23
CA THR A 32 13.88 -1.29 -5.73
C THR A 32 12.97 -1.29 -4.51
N PHE A 33 11.87 -2.05 -4.53
CA PHE A 33 10.99 -2.19 -3.37
C PHE A 33 11.71 -2.83 -2.19
N ARG A 34 12.47 -3.92 -2.41
CA ARG A 34 13.28 -4.57 -1.37
C ARG A 34 14.30 -3.59 -0.76
N ARG A 35 14.94 -2.73 -1.58
CA ARG A 35 15.86 -1.68 -1.10
C ARG A 35 15.17 -0.62 -0.25
N VAL A 36 13.96 -0.22 -0.59
CA VAL A 36 13.17 0.70 0.25
C VAL A 36 12.94 0.07 1.63
N ILE A 37 12.48 -1.17 1.69
CA ILE A 37 12.25 -1.87 2.97
C ILE A 37 13.56 -2.06 3.76
N ALA A 38 14.66 -2.41 3.09
CA ALA A 38 15.98 -2.49 3.73
C ALA A 38 16.41 -1.14 4.31
N GLY A 39 16.18 -0.05 3.58
CA GLY A 39 16.48 1.31 4.06
C GLY A 39 15.66 1.69 5.30
N ILE A 40 14.39 1.27 5.37
CA ILE A 40 13.54 1.44 6.56
C ILE A 40 14.10 0.64 7.74
N ARG A 41 14.57 -0.59 7.51
CA ARG A 41 15.18 -1.43 8.56
C ARG A 41 16.44 -0.80 9.12
N GLU A 42 17.26 -0.18 8.27
CA GLU A 42 18.51 0.50 8.68
C GLU A 42 18.23 1.84 9.36
N ASN A 43 17.22 2.57 8.89
CA ASN A 43 16.84 3.88 9.40
C ASN A 43 15.31 3.89 9.69
N PRO A 44 14.86 3.33 10.81
CA PRO A 44 13.45 3.13 11.09
C PRO A 44 12.62 4.42 11.00
N VAL A 45 11.46 4.30 10.38
CA VAL A 45 10.41 5.33 10.34
C VAL A 45 9.20 4.87 11.12
N ASP A 46 8.37 5.82 11.58
CA ASP A 46 7.17 5.49 12.34
C ASP A 46 6.10 4.83 11.45
N LEU A 47 5.96 5.32 10.21
CA LEU A 47 4.89 4.93 9.29
C LEU A 47 5.41 4.67 7.88
N LEU A 48 4.82 3.67 7.23
CA LEU A 48 4.91 3.42 5.79
C LEU A 48 3.50 3.40 5.22
N PHE A 49 3.21 4.33 4.30
CA PHE A 49 1.96 4.36 3.55
C PHE A 49 2.20 3.79 2.16
N ILE A 50 1.31 2.89 1.73
CA ILE A 50 1.25 2.35 0.36
C ILE A 50 -0.15 2.65 -0.18
N ALA A 51 -0.22 3.69 -0.99
CA ALA A 51 -1.48 4.31 -1.43
C ALA A 51 -1.94 3.77 -2.79
N GLY A 52 -2.17 2.46 -2.86
CA GLY A 52 -2.66 1.76 -4.03
C GLY A 52 -1.59 1.31 -5.01
N ASP A 53 -2.00 0.45 -5.93
CA ASP A 53 -1.20 -0.11 -7.02
C ASP A 53 0.16 -0.66 -6.59
N LEU A 54 0.15 -1.40 -5.46
CA LEU A 54 1.34 -2.12 -5.03
C LEU A 54 1.73 -3.18 -6.07
N PHE A 55 0.74 -3.85 -6.67
CA PHE A 55 0.94 -4.81 -7.74
C PHE A 55 0.37 -4.28 -9.08
N HIS A 56 1.04 -4.62 -10.15
CA HIS A 56 0.60 -4.23 -11.51
C HIS A 56 -0.65 -4.97 -12.00
N ARG A 57 -1.00 -6.05 -11.35
CA ARG A 57 -2.14 -6.93 -11.64
C ARG A 57 -2.61 -7.58 -10.35
N GLN A 58 -3.66 -8.38 -10.43
CA GLN A 58 -4.09 -9.19 -9.29
C GLN A 58 -2.90 -10.01 -8.75
N PRO A 59 -2.52 -9.81 -7.47
CA PRO A 59 -1.38 -10.48 -6.89
C PRO A 59 -1.61 -11.98 -6.74
N LEU A 60 -0.57 -12.75 -6.96
CA LEU A 60 -0.54 -14.15 -6.61
C LEU A 60 -0.26 -14.32 -5.11
N LEU A 61 -0.70 -15.43 -4.54
CA LEU A 61 -0.48 -15.71 -3.12
C LEU A 61 1.02 -15.69 -2.73
N ARG A 62 1.90 -16.13 -3.63
CA ARG A 62 3.36 -16.10 -3.42
C ARG A 62 3.90 -14.67 -3.32
N GLU A 63 3.34 -13.74 -4.12
CA GLU A 63 3.73 -12.33 -4.13
C GLU A 63 3.28 -11.63 -2.85
N LEU A 64 2.05 -11.90 -2.39
CA LEU A 64 1.58 -11.43 -1.09
C LEU A 64 2.44 -11.92 0.06
N LYS A 65 2.83 -13.21 0.04
CA LYS A 65 3.73 -13.80 1.05
C LYS A 65 5.11 -13.15 1.03
N GLU A 66 5.66 -12.86 -0.15
CA GLU A 66 6.96 -12.19 -0.28
C GLU A 66 6.90 -10.79 0.32
N VAL A 67 5.90 -9.99 -0.06
CA VAL A 67 5.72 -8.64 0.50
C VAL A 67 5.49 -8.68 2.01
N ASN A 68 4.66 -9.60 2.49
CA ASN A 68 4.39 -9.77 3.92
C ASN A 68 5.66 -10.13 4.70
N ASN A 69 6.51 -10.99 4.15
CA ASN A 69 7.81 -11.33 4.73
C ASN A 69 8.75 -10.11 4.77
N LEU A 70 8.71 -9.24 3.76
CA LEU A 70 9.46 -7.98 3.80
C LEU A 70 8.95 -7.08 4.94
N PHE A 71 7.63 -6.94 5.11
CA PHE A 71 7.06 -6.15 6.20
C PHE A 71 7.37 -6.72 7.59
N SER A 72 7.50 -8.04 7.74
CA SER A 72 7.93 -8.66 9.00
C SER A 72 9.35 -8.26 9.43
N THR A 73 10.18 -7.81 8.48
CA THR A 73 11.56 -7.34 8.78
C THR A 73 11.62 -5.92 9.36
N ILE A 74 10.48 -5.20 9.37
CA ILE A 74 10.34 -3.83 9.89
C ILE A 74 9.22 -3.74 10.94
N PRO A 75 9.25 -4.56 12.01
CA PRO A 75 8.12 -4.74 12.94
C PRO A 75 7.74 -3.46 13.71
N ASP A 76 8.67 -2.53 13.86
CA ASP A 76 8.46 -1.26 14.58
C ASP A 76 7.84 -0.16 13.69
N THR A 77 7.83 -0.35 12.37
CA THR A 77 7.20 0.55 11.40
C THR A 77 5.76 0.08 11.13
N ARG A 78 4.79 0.96 11.33
CA ARG A 78 3.39 0.65 10.96
C ARG A 78 3.20 0.85 9.48
N VAL A 79 2.66 -0.17 8.83
CA VAL A 79 2.36 -0.17 7.40
C VAL A 79 0.87 0.01 7.20
N TYR A 80 0.46 1.04 6.49
CA TYR A 80 -0.90 1.26 6.04
C TYR A 80 -0.96 1.01 4.55
N LEU A 81 -1.73 0.00 4.16
CA LEU A 81 -1.80 -0.52 2.80
C LEU A 81 -3.22 -0.44 2.28
N MET A 82 -3.38 0.02 1.05
CA MET A 82 -4.62 -0.06 0.29
C MET A 82 -4.36 -0.62 -1.11
N ALA A 83 -5.36 -1.29 -1.69
CA ALA A 83 -5.34 -1.69 -3.08
C ALA A 83 -5.79 -0.53 -3.97
N GLY A 84 -5.17 -0.39 -5.14
CA GLY A 84 -5.52 0.58 -6.16
C GLY A 84 -6.37 -0.03 -7.28
N ASN A 85 -6.37 0.62 -8.44
CA ASN A 85 -7.18 0.18 -9.58
C ASN A 85 -6.56 -0.97 -10.39
N HIS A 86 -5.26 -1.20 -10.30
CA HIS A 86 -4.59 -2.34 -10.91
C HIS A 86 -4.73 -3.63 -10.10
N ASP A 87 -4.64 -3.51 -8.79
CA ASP A 87 -4.69 -4.62 -7.85
C ASP A 87 -5.95 -4.63 -6.97
N TYR A 88 -7.07 -4.07 -7.47
CA TYR A 88 -8.35 -3.94 -6.76
C TYR A 88 -8.87 -5.27 -6.18
N ILE A 89 -9.66 -5.21 -5.13
CA ILE A 89 -10.12 -6.38 -4.36
C ILE A 89 -11.35 -7.02 -5.03
N LYS A 90 -11.15 -7.72 -6.14
CA LYS A 90 -12.23 -8.47 -6.79
C LYS A 90 -12.68 -9.69 -5.96
N ALA A 91 -13.80 -10.31 -6.35
CA ALA A 91 -14.45 -11.39 -5.59
C ALA A 91 -13.53 -12.60 -5.29
N ASP A 92 -12.64 -12.93 -6.20
CA ASP A 92 -11.68 -14.05 -6.10
C ASP A 92 -10.24 -13.59 -5.78
N SER A 93 -10.07 -12.35 -5.31
CA SER A 93 -8.76 -11.82 -4.94
C SER A 93 -8.20 -12.48 -3.69
N PHE A 94 -6.94 -12.88 -3.74
CA PHE A 94 -6.22 -13.39 -2.57
C PHE A 94 -6.11 -12.38 -1.43
N TYR A 95 -6.27 -11.08 -1.68
CA TYR A 95 -6.31 -10.06 -0.64
C TYR A 95 -7.40 -10.29 0.42
N ARG A 96 -8.53 -10.90 0.05
CA ARG A 96 -9.69 -11.06 0.95
C ARG A 96 -9.37 -11.87 2.19
N ASP A 97 -8.68 -12.98 2.00
CA ASP A 97 -8.40 -13.95 3.06
C ASP A 97 -6.94 -13.91 3.54
N PHE A 98 -6.13 -13.05 2.95
CA PHE A 98 -4.71 -12.96 3.30
C PHE A 98 -4.52 -12.38 4.69
N GLN A 99 -3.70 -13.07 5.48
CA GLN A 99 -3.35 -12.64 6.82
C GLN A 99 -2.02 -11.88 6.78
N TRP A 100 -2.11 -10.58 6.98
CA TRP A 100 -0.95 -9.71 7.06
C TRP A 100 -0.27 -9.78 8.42
N GLU A 101 1.00 -9.38 8.47
CA GLU A 101 1.75 -9.19 9.70
C GLU A 101 1.09 -8.17 10.63
N LYS A 102 1.38 -8.26 11.93
CA LYS A 102 0.73 -7.44 12.97
C LYS A 102 0.96 -5.93 12.81
N ASN A 103 2.06 -5.56 12.16
CA ASN A 103 2.41 -4.18 11.88
C ASN A 103 1.73 -3.62 10.63
N VAL A 104 0.93 -4.43 9.90
CA VAL A 104 0.25 -4.04 8.67
C VAL A 104 -1.23 -3.85 8.92
N THR A 105 -1.74 -2.69 8.57
CA THR A 105 -3.16 -2.39 8.48
C THR A 105 -3.55 -2.31 7.01
N PHE A 106 -4.31 -3.27 6.54
CA PHE A 106 -4.84 -3.31 5.19
C PHE A 106 -6.29 -2.83 5.15
N PHE A 107 -6.56 -1.77 4.39
CA PHE A 107 -7.93 -1.30 4.15
C PHE A 107 -8.62 -2.21 3.15
N LYS A 108 -9.62 -2.98 3.59
CA LYS A 108 -10.18 -4.11 2.82
C LYS A 108 -11.36 -3.76 1.92
N ASN A 109 -11.94 -2.57 2.06
CA ASN A 109 -13.20 -2.23 1.43
C ASN A 109 -13.12 -0.90 0.69
N GLU A 110 -14.02 -0.70 -0.29
CA GLU A 110 -14.27 0.56 -0.97
C GLU A 110 -15.10 1.55 -0.11
N GLN A 111 -15.01 1.38 1.21
CA GLN A 111 -15.61 2.30 2.17
C GLN A 111 -14.51 2.99 2.97
N LEU A 112 -14.65 4.30 3.11
CA LEU A 112 -13.72 5.07 3.90
C LEU A 112 -13.70 4.56 5.34
N THR A 113 -12.56 4.04 5.75
CA THR A 113 -12.34 3.50 7.09
C THR A 113 -11.32 4.37 7.82
N CYS A 114 -11.61 4.65 9.10
CA CYS A 114 -10.71 5.38 9.98
C CYS A 114 -10.09 4.42 11.00
N VAL A 115 -8.77 4.45 11.08
CA VAL A 115 -7.99 3.69 12.08
C VAL A 115 -7.22 4.67 12.96
N LYS A 116 -7.40 4.57 14.28
CA LYS A 116 -6.61 5.32 15.24
C LYS A 116 -5.30 4.59 15.53
N ASP A 117 -4.19 5.28 15.35
CA ASP A 117 -2.89 4.86 15.85
C ASP A 117 -2.68 5.38 17.27
N GLU A 118 -2.88 4.53 18.27
CA GLU A 118 -2.80 4.92 19.69
C GLU A 118 -1.39 5.36 20.12
N LYS A 119 -0.34 4.81 19.48
CA LYS A 119 1.05 5.14 19.83
C LYS A 119 1.45 6.54 19.38
N LEU A 120 0.94 6.95 18.22
CA LEU A 120 1.27 8.24 17.60
C LEU A 120 0.17 9.28 17.82
N ASP A 121 -0.97 8.87 18.39
CA ASP A 121 -2.19 9.67 18.58
C ASP A 121 -2.64 10.36 17.29
N ILE A 122 -2.71 9.60 16.21
CA ILE A 122 -3.16 10.05 14.89
C ILE A 122 -4.31 9.19 14.36
N TYR A 123 -5.07 9.76 13.45
CA TYR A 123 -6.11 9.04 12.71
C TYR A 123 -5.64 8.86 11.26
N VAL A 124 -5.72 7.62 10.78
CA VAL A 124 -5.41 7.26 9.39
C VAL A 124 -6.68 6.85 8.68
N TYR A 125 -7.02 7.56 7.62
CA TYR A 125 -8.16 7.26 6.77
C TYR A 125 -7.68 6.54 5.51
N GLY A 126 -8.39 5.51 5.11
CA GLY A 126 -8.06 4.75 3.91
C GLY A 126 -9.26 3.96 3.40
N LEU A 127 -9.19 3.60 2.14
CA LEU A 127 -10.10 2.68 1.47
C LEU A 127 -9.33 1.96 0.37
N SER A 128 -9.80 0.80 -0.06
CA SER A 128 -9.27 0.10 -1.24
C SER A 128 -10.29 0.07 -2.35
N TYR A 129 -9.80 -0.04 -3.57
CA TYR A 129 -10.64 -0.27 -4.74
C TYR A 129 -11.21 -1.70 -4.70
N GLU A 130 -12.51 -1.86 -4.88
CA GLU A 130 -13.19 -3.14 -5.14
C GLU A 130 -13.57 -3.28 -6.62
N HIS A 131 -13.42 -2.19 -7.37
CA HIS A 131 -13.65 -2.09 -8.81
C HIS A 131 -12.48 -1.36 -9.46
N GLN A 132 -12.38 -1.43 -10.78
CA GLN A 132 -11.33 -0.76 -11.53
C GLN A 132 -11.42 0.77 -11.50
N GLU A 133 -12.63 1.29 -11.27
CA GLU A 133 -12.95 2.71 -11.22
C GLU A 133 -13.86 2.99 -10.03
N ILE A 134 -13.60 4.08 -9.32
CA ILE A 134 -14.48 4.62 -8.27
C ILE A 134 -15.16 5.86 -8.86
N GLU A 135 -16.45 5.76 -9.10
CA GLU A 135 -17.25 6.83 -9.74
C GLU A 135 -17.63 7.96 -8.78
N ASN A 136 -17.68 7.69 -7.49
CA ASN A 136 -18.14 8.64 -6.48
C ASN A 136 -17.00 9.18 -5.63
N PRO A 137 -17.02 10.47 -5.23
CA PRO A 137 -15.97 11.07 -4.37
C PRO A 137 -16.14 10.58 -2.92
N LEU A 138 -15.53 9.43 -2.59
CA LEU A 138 -15.69 8.79 -1.28
C LEU A 138 -14.99 9.54 -0.13
N TYR A 139 -14.06 10.43 -0.44
CA TYR A 139 -13.31 11.22 0.55
C TYR A 139 -14.00 12.50 1.03
N ASP A 140 -15.07 12.92 0.37
CA ASP A 140 -15.80 14.17 0.71
C ASP A 140 -16.46 14.11 2.10
N SER A 141 -16.66 12.90 2.63
CA SER A 141 -17.24 12.68 3.95
C SER A 141 -16.25 12.73 5.11
N ILE A 142 -14.96 12.97 4.85
CA ILE A 142 -13.96 13.06 5.92
C ILE A 142 -14.26 14.29 6.78
N PRO A 143 -14.55 14.12 8.09
CA PRO A 143 -14.74 15.26 8.97
C PRO A 143 -13.42 16.02 9.11
N VAL A 144 -13.37 17.24 8.61
CA VAL A 144 -12.20 18.09 8.77
C VAL A 144 -12.15 18.56 10.23
N SER A 145 -11.29 17.94 11.01
CA SER A 145 -10.95 18.43 12.35
C SER A 145 -9.87 19.49 12.21
N TYR A 146 -10.21 20.74 12.49
CA TYR A 146 -9.24 21.86 12.46
C TYR A 146 -8.22 21.84 13.60
N THR A 147 -8.21 20.83 14.43
CA THR A 147 -7.36 20.80 15.63
C THR A 147 -6.01 20.13 15.44
N HIS A 148 -5.78 19.35 14.38
CA HIS A 148 -4.46 18.76 14.08
C HIS A 148 -4.26 18.53 12.58
N LEU A 149 -3.09 18.97 12.12
CA LEU A 149 -2.41 18.75 10.85
C LEU A 149 -3.10 17.79 9.87
N THR A 150 -3.78 18.36 8.94
CA THR A 150 -4.13 17.71 7.70
C THR A 150 -2.86 17.41 6.92
N LEU A 151 -2.51 16.17 6.75
CA LEU A 151 -1.65 15.79 5.64
C LEU A 151 -2.44 16.05 4.36
N PRO A 152 -1.95 16.87 3.43
CA PRO A 152 -2.61 17.01 2.15
C PRO A 152 -2.44 15.70 1.40
N THR A 153 -3.47 14.89 1.42
CA THR A 153 -3.60 13.82 0.45
C THR A 153 -4.01 14.49 -0.84
N ILE A 154 -3.04 14.78 -1.69
CA ILE A 154 -3.32 15.22 -3.04
C ILE A 154 -3.66 13.96 -3.82
N LEU A 155 -4.94 13.68 -3.91
CA LEU A 155 -5.49 12.75 -4.86
C LEU A 155 -5.88 13.51 -6.12
N ARG A 156 -5.25 13.16 -7.21
CA ARG A 156 -5.80 13.37 -8.56
C ARG A 156 -6.15 12.02 -9.12
#